data_6ea2bb5cff10049f367652a8402138d6
#
_entry.id   6ea2bb5cff10049f367652a8402138d6
#
_cell.length_a   1.000
_cell.length_b   1.000
_cell.length_c   1.000
_cell.angle_alpha   90.00
_cell.angle_beta   90.00
_cell.angle_gamma   90.00
#
_symmetry.space_group_name_H-M   'P 1'
#
loop_
_entity.id
_entity.type
_entity.pdbx_description
1 polymer ?
#
loop_
_entity_poly.entity_id
_entity_poly.type
_entity_poly.pdbx_seq_one_letter_code
_entity_poly.pdbx_strand_id
1 'polypeptide(L)'
;MSEADPVIALSGSGERYFNRELSWLEFNARVLALADDDATPLLERLKFLAIFTQNLDEFFQVRVAGLKDRVAAGVTRRSVDGLSASEQLEAIGARAGELVARADEIFLGPICAALVDEGIVFSTWHELDDDDREWATAEFRNRIFPVLTPLAVDPGHPFPYISSLSLNLGVIVRDPTTDLRRFARVKVPSLLPRFVVLPDGERFVPLEQVIAHHLDELFPGMDVLDHAAFRVTRNADLTVEEEEADDLL
;
A
#
# COMPACT_ATOMS: atom_id res chain seq x y z
N MET A 1 65.23 -17.43 3.80
CA MET A 1 64.22 -17.40 4.86
C MET A 1 63.34 -16.19 4.55
N SER A 2 62.20 -16.41 3.89
CA SER A 2 61.25 -15.37 3.58
C SER A 2 60.27 -15.29 4.75
N GLU A 3 60.26 -14.17 5.46
CA GLU A 3 59.24 -13.85 6.46
C GLU A 3 57.92 -13.66 5.70
N ALA A 4 56.97 -14.53 5.95
CA ALA A 4 55.61 -14.35 5.53
C ALA A 4 55.00 -13.23 6.34
N ASP A 5 54.54 -12.14 5.65
CA ASP A 5 53.75 -11.09 6.26
C ASP A 5 52.56 -11.66 7.03
N PRO A 6 52.31 -11.21 8.27
CA PRO A 6 51.15 -11.67 9.01
C PRO A 6 49.91 -11.17 8.29
N VAL A 7 49.13 -12.06 7.68
CA VAL A 7 47.77 -11.82 7.26
C VAL A 7 47.02 -11.37 8.51
N ILE A 8 46.79 -10.08 8.65
CA ILE A 8 45.90 -9.52 9.67
C ILE A 8 44.54 -10.09 9.39
N ALA A 9 44.17 -11.13 10.12
CA ALA A 9 42.80 -11.61 10.15
C ALA A 9 41.95 -10.46 10.70
N LEU A 10 41.33 -9.70 9.82
CA LEU A 10 40.28 -8.77 10.17
C LEU A 10 39.06 -9.59 10.62
N SER A 11 39.13 -10.08 11.87
CA SER A 11 37.97 -10.58 12.60
C SER A 11 37.07 -9.37 12.83
N GLY A 12 36.26 -9.01 11.80
CA GLY A 12 35.34 -7.94 11.90
C GLY A 12 34.26 -8.31 12.93
N SER A 13 34.23 -7.65 14.09
CA SER A 13 33.01 -7.59 14.88
C SER A 13 31.93 -6.96 13.98
N GLY A 14 30.72 -7.52 13.93
CA GLY A 14 29.58 -7.00 13.15
C GLY A 14 29.31 -5.52 13.40
N GLU A 15 29.76 -5.00 14.56
CA GLU A 15 29.69 -3.58 14.96
C GLU A 15 30.40 -2.57 14.02
N ARG A 16 31.26 -3.05 13.10
CA ARG A 16 31.98 -2.19 12.13
C ARG A 16 31.20 -1.96 10.82
N TYR A 17 30.10 -2.68 10.64
CA TYR A 17 29.35 -2.65 9.40
C TYR A 17 27.91 -2.25 9.66
N PHE A 18 27.41 -1.34 8.85
CA PHE A 18 26.00 -1.02 8.82
C PHE A 18 25.23 -2.05 7.98
N ASN A 19 24.05 -2.46 8.46
CA ASN A 19 23.14 -3.24 7.63
C ASN A 19 22.72 -2.42 6.41
N ARG A 20 22.88 -3.00 5.22
CA ARG A 20 22.62 -2.31 3.97
C ARG A 20 21.14 -1.92 3.84
N GLU A 21 20.24 -2.79 4.26
CA GLU A 21 18.81 -2.58 4.12
C GLU A 21 18.30 -1.54 5.15
N LEU A 22 18.79 -1.58 6.37
CA LEU A 22 18.50 -0.55 7.38
C LEU A 22 19.09 0.80 6.99
N SER A 23 20.30 0.84 6.46
CA SER A 23 20.92 2.06 5.93
C SER A 23 20.10 2.67 4.79
N TRP A 24 19.48 1.84 3.96
CA TRP A 24 18.59 2.30 2.90
C TRP A 24 17.31 2.93 3.47
N LEU A 25 16.73 2.35 4.53
CA LEU A 25 15.59 2.96 5.23
C LEU A 25 15.96 4.32 5.84
N GLU A 26 17.18 4.49 6.37
CA GLU A 26 17.65 5.79 6.84
C GLU A 26 17.84 6.81 5.71
N PHE A 27 18.20 6.36 4.50
CA PHE A 27 18.16 7.22 3.33
C PHE A 27 16.72 7.68 3.04
N ASN A 28 15.76 6.76 3.05
CA ASN A 28 14.35 7.09 2.79
C ASN A 28 13.74 7.95 3.92
N ALA A 29 14.22 7.80 5.16
CA ALA A 29 13.87 8.70 6.26
C ALA A 29 14.29 10.15 6.00
N ARG A 30 15.46 10.37 5.35
CA ARG A 30 15.88 11.72 4.93
C ARG A 30 15.01 12.30 3.81
N VAL A 31 14.50 11.45 2.91
CA VAL A 31 13.49 11.87 1.91
C VAL A 31 12.21 12.32 2.61
N LEU A 32 11.75 11.54 3.59
CA LEU A 32 10.57 11.90 4.39
C LEU A 32 10.76 13.21 5.17
N ALA A 33 11.97 13.48 5.68
CA ALA A 33 12.28 14.71 6.40
C ALA A 33 12.08 15.98 5.55
N LEU A 34 12.23 15.89 4.21
CA LEU A 34 11.95 17.01 3.30
C LEU A 34 10.44 17.29 3.18
N ALA A 35 9.60 16.30 3.42
CA ALA A 35 8.15 16.50 3.51
C ALA A 35 7.72 17.17 4.83
N ASP A 36 8.53 17.03 5.87
CA ASP A 36 8.30 17.61 7.20
C ASP A 36 8.89 19.02 7.36
N ASP A 37 9.71 19.45 6.42
CA ASP A 37 10.38 20.76 6.46
C ASP A 37 9.47 21.87 5.92
N ASP A 38 9.07 22.80 6.79
CA ASP A 38 8.23 23.95 6.45
C ASP A 38 8.89 24.95 5.49
N ALA A 39 10.21 24.90 5.34
CA ALA A 39 10.92 25.68 4.32
C ALA A 39 10.70 25.13 2.89
N THR A 40 10.26 23.89 2.76
CA THR A 40 9.93 23.28 1.49
C THR A 40 8.52 23.70 1.04
N PRO A 41 8.31 24.14 -0.23
CA PRO A 41 6.98 24.51 -0.73
C PRO A 41 5.97 23.36 -0.60
N LEU A 42 4.71 23.67 -0.28
CA LEU A 42 3.67 22.69 0.07
C LEU A 42 3.53 21.54 -0.93
N LEU A 43 3.44 21.83 -2.24
CA LEU A 43 3.31 20.79 -3.26
C LEU A 43 4.61 19.97 -3.44
N GLU A 44 5.77 20.53 -3.13
CA GLU A 44 7.02 19.77 -3.10
C GLU A 44 7.06 18.85 -1.87
N ARG A 45 6.52 19.26 -0.72
CA ARG A 45 6.35 18.40 0.46
C ARG A 45 5.49 17.17 0.12
N LEU A 46 4.38 17.36 -0.61
CA LEU A 46 3.55 16.25 -1.13
C LEU A 46 4.33 15.32 -2.07
N LYS A 47 5.16 15.88 -2.95
CA LYS A 47 6.01 15.06 -3.83
C LYS A 47 7.00 14.23 -3.03
N PHE A 48 7.63 14.78 -1.98
CA PHE A 48 8.55 14.02 -1.13
C PHE A 48 7.83 12.89 -0.38
N LEU A 49 6.58 13.07 0.06
CA LEU A 49 5.76 11.98 0.60
C LEU A 49 5.49 10.89 -0.45
N ALA A 50 5.14 11.29 -1.67
CA ALA A 50 4.93 10.33 -2.76
C ALA A 50 6.22 9.57 -3.10
N ILE A 51 7.37 10.26 -3.18
CA ILE A 51 8.69 9.64 -3.41
C ILE A 51 9.04 8.68 -2.27
N PHE A 52 8.82 9.08 -1.01
CA PHE A 52 9.04 8.23 0.16
C PHE A 52 8.24 6.92 0.05
N THR A 53 6.95 7.03 -0.26
CA THR A 53 6.05 5.88 -0.36
C THR A 53 6.43 4.97 -1.54
N GLN A 54 6.73 5.56 -2.71
CA GLN A 54 7.16 4.80 -3.89
C GLN A 54 8.48 4.06 -3.65
N ASN A 55 9.44 4.73 -3.02
CA ASN A 55 10.71 4.13 -2.63
C ASN A 55 10.49 2.94 -1.68
N LEU A 56 9.57 3.09 -0.72
CA LEU A 56 9.25 2.02 0.23
C LEU A 56 8.59 0.83 -0.48
N ASP A 57 7.67 1.07 -1.40
CA ASP A 57 7.05 0.03 -2.23
C ASP A 57 8.11 -0.78 -3.00
N GLU A 58 9.04 -0.11 -3.69
CA GLU A 58 10.14 -0.76 -4.41
C GLU A 58 11.06 -1.54 -3.48
N PHE A 59 11.37 -0.98 -2.32
CA PHE A 59 12.18 -1.65 -1.31
C PHE A 59 11.55 -2.96 -0.85
N PHE A 60 10.24 -2.98 -0.61
CA PHE A 60 9.52 -4.20 -0.24
C PHE A 60 9.44 -5.19 -1.41
N GLN A 61 9.19 -4.72 -2.63
CA GLN A 61 9.09 -5.57 -3.83
C GLN A 61 10.40 -6.29 -4.17
N VAL A 62 11.55 -5.66 -3.89
CA VAL A 62 12.85 -6.20 -4.29
C VAL A 62 13.65 -6.71 -3.09
N ARG A 63 13.89 -5.84 -2.10
CA ARG A 63 14.83 -6.15 -0.99
C ARG A 63 14.21 -7.07 0.04
N VAL A 64 12.99 -6.73 0.50
CA VAL A 64 12.27 -7.54 1.49
C VAL A 64 11.86 -8.88 0.88
N ALA A 65 11.42 -8.89 -0.38
CA ALA A 65 11.12 -10.11 -1.12
C ALA A 65 12.33 -11.05 -1.14
N GLY A 66 13.51 -10.58 -1.57
CA GLY A 66 14.73 -11.39 -1.60
C GLY A 66 15.18 -11.90 -0.21
N LEU A 67 14.90 -11.16 0.88
CA LEU A 67 15.14 -11.65 2.24
C LEU A 67 14.15 -12.76 2.62
N LYS A 68 12.87 -12.63 2.25
CA LYS A 68 11.84 -13.67 2.47
C LYS A 68 12.18 -14.95 1.72
N ASP A 69 12.63 -14.85 0.47
CA ASP A 69 13.06 -16.00 -0.34
C ASP A 69 14.23 -16.74 0.31
N ARG A 70 15.20 -16.00 0.87
CA ARG A 70 16.31 -16.59 1.63
C ARG A 70 15.85 -17.32 2.89
N VAL A 71 14.85 -16.78 3.60
CA VAL A 71 14.25 -17.47 4.76
C VAL A 71 13.52 -18.73 4.32
N ALA A 72 12.71 -18.66 3.26
CA ALA A 72 11.97 -19.78 2.71
C ALA A 72 12.90 -20.91 2.21
N ALA A 73 14.05 -20.54 1.61
CA ALA A 73 15.08 -21.48 1.17
C ALA A 73 15.97 -22.01 2.31
N GLY A 74 15.73 -21.64 3.56
CA GLY A 74 16.52 -22.09 4.72
C GLY A 74 17.97 -21.60 4.73
N VAL A 75 18.26 -20.47 4.07
CA VAL A 75 19.62 -19.92 3.99
C VAL A 75 20.06 -19.37 5.37
N THR A 76 21.04 -20.01 5.98
CA THR A 76 21.55 -19.65 7.31
C THR A 76 22.69 -18.62 7.29
N ARG A 77 23.20 -18.26 6.09
CA ARG A 77 24.31 -17.30 5.96
C ARG A 77 23.90 -15.94 6.50
N ARG A 78 24.66 -15.44 7.46
CA ARG A 78 24.51 -14.10 8.03
C ARG A 78 25.08 -13.02 7.10
N SER A 79 24.56 -11.82 7.20
CA SER A 79 25.12 -10.62 6.58
C SER A 79 26.42 -10.19 7.27
N VAL A 80 27.13 -9.24 6.68
CA VAL A 80 28.45 -8.78 7.22
C VAL A 80 28.36 -8.10 8.58
N ASP A 81 27.20 -7.57 8.92
CA ASP A 81 26.84 -7.00 10.24
C ASP A 81 26.39 -8.05 11.26
N GLY A 82 26.38 -9.32 10.87
CA GLY A 82 26.06 -10.47 11.74
C GLY A 82 24.59 -10.86 11.81
N LEU A 83 23.66 -10.13 11.15
CA LEU A 83 22.24 -10.44 11.20
C LEU A 83 21.88 -11.60 10.24
N SER A 84 21.01 -12.49 10.67
CA SER A 84 20.33 -13.47 9.82
C SER A 84 19.26 -12.76 8.96
N ALA A 85 18.73 -13.44 7.93
CA ALA A 85 17.65 -12.88 7.12
C ALA A 85 16.38 -12.59 7.93
N SER A 86 16.04 -13.44 8.92
CA SER A 86 14.88 -13.22 9.79
C SER A 86 15.08 -12.02 10.73
N GLU A 87 16.25 -11.88 11.34
CA GLU A 87 16.57 -10.73 12.19
C GLU A 87 16.56 -9.41 11.39
N GLN A 88 17.01 -9.45 10.12
CA GLN A 88 16.91 -8.30 9.24
C GLN A 88 15.45 -7.95 8.93
N LEU A 89 14.59 -8.94 8.62
CA LEU A 89 13.16 -8.70 8.34
C LEU A 89 12.44 -8.12 9.54
N GLU A 90 12.76 -8.56 10.77
CA GLU A 90 12.19 -8.03 12.00
C GLU A 90 12.60 -6.55 12.19
N ALA A 91 13.89 -6.25 12.08
CA ALA A 91 14.39 -4.88 12.20
C ALA A 91 13.86 -3.94 11.12
N ILE A 92 13.76 -4.43 9.88
CA ILE A 92 13.15 -3.69 8.76
C ILE A 92 11.67 -3.41 9.05
N GLY A 93 10.91 -4.41 9.52
CA GLY A 93 9.50 -4.26 9.84
C GLY A 93 9.26 -3.20 10.90
N ALA A 94 10.03 -3.23 11.99
CA ALA A 94 9.97 -2.23 13.05
C ALA A 94 10.27 -0.82 12.52
N ARG A 95 11.38 -0.66 11.80
CA ARG A 95 11.80 0.66 11.30
C ARG A 95 10.87 1.22 10.21
N ALA A 96 10.43 0.37 9.29
CA ALA A 96 9.48 0.78 8.26
C ALA A 96 8.14 1.20 8.89
N GLY A 97 7.66 0.49 9.92
CA GLY A 97 6.44 0.86 10.65
C GLY A 97 6.52 2.25 11.28
N GLU A 98 7.65 2.58 11.93
CA GLU A 98 7.89 3.92 12.48
C GLU A 98 7.85 5.00 11.39
N LEU A 99 8.48 4.75 10.24
CA LEU A 99 8.54 5.71 9.15
C LEU A 99 7.18 5.92 8.48
N VAL A 100 6.39 4.86 8.32
CA VAL A 100 5.01 4.95 7.79
C VAL A 100 4.13 5.73 8.74
N ALA A 101 4.16 5.45 10.05
CA ALA A 101 3.40 6.20 11.04
C ALA A 101 3.77 7.69 11.01
N ARG A 102 5.07 8.01 10.87
CA ARG A 102 5.51 9.40 10.75
C ARG A 102 5.03 10.06 9.45
N ALA A 103 5.02 9.34 8.34
CA ALA A 103 4.50 9.85 7.06
C ALA A 103 2.99 10.16 7.16
N ASP A 104 2.21 9.31 7.82
CA ASP A 104 0.79 9.54 8.08
C ASP A 104 0.57 10.78 8.95
N GLU A 105 1.35 10.96 10.03
CA GLU A 105 1.29 12.16 10.86
C GLU A 105 1.58 13.44 10.07
N ILE A 106 2.61 13.44 9.22
CA ILE A 106 2.98 14.58 8.38
C ILE A 106 1.85 14.91 7.40
N PHE A 107 1.30 13.89 6.74
CA PHE A 107 0.24 14.08 5.75
C PHE A 107 -1.07 14.55 6.40
N LEU A 108 -1.58 13.77 7.38
CA LEU A 108 -2.88 14.03 7.99
C LEU A 108 -2.89 15.28 8.88
N GLY A 109 -1.73 15.72 9.38
CA GLY A 109 -1.59 16.92 10.19
C GLY A 109 -1.24 18.16 9.34
N PRO A 110 0.04 18.57 9.35
CA PRO A 110 0.44 19.87 8.79
C PRO A 110 0.18 20.02 7.29
N ILE A 111 0.33 18.94 6.49
CA ILE A 111 0.11 19.04 5.04
C ILE A 111 -1.36 19.20 4.71
N CYS A 112 -2.25 18.37 5.27
CA CYS A 112 -3.68 18.52 5.03
C CYS A 112 -4.21 19.88 5.52
N ALA A 113 -3.72 20.37 6.66
CA ALA A 113 -4.11 21.70 7.14
C ALA A 113 -3.69 22.82 6.17
N ALA A 114 -2.44 22.79 5.68
CA ALA A 114 -1.96 23.76 4.71
C ALA A 114 -2.67 23.67 3.34
N LEU A 115 -3.09 22.46 2.93
CA LEU A 115 -3.89 22.27 1.70
C LEU A 115 -5.28 22.91 1.80
N VAL A 116 -5.91 22.82 2.97
CA VAL A 116 -7.22 23.47 3.23
C VAL A 116 -7.10 24.99 3.05
N ASP A 117 -6.02 25.61 3.52
CA ASP A 117 -5.76 27.05 3.35
C ASP A 117 -5.61 27.43 1.85
N GLU A 118 -5.23 26.48 1.00
CA GLU A 118 -5.10 26.65 -0.46
C GLU A 118 -6.36 26.18 -1.25
N GLY A 119 -7.46 25.88 -0.56
CA GLY A 119 -8.71 25.43 -1.18
C GLY A 119 -8.68 23.99 -1.69
N ILE A 120 -7.79 23.15 -1.14
CA ILE A 120 -7.70 21.72 -1.47
C ILE A 120 -8.12 20.90 -0.25
N VAL A 121 -9.31 20.34 -0.28
CA VAL A 121 -9.90 19.64 0.87
C VAL A 121 -10.13 18.16 0.54
N PHE A 122 -9.44 17.26 1.23
CA PHE A 122 -9.77 15.84 1.19
C PHE A 122 -10.95 15.58 2.13
N SER A 123 -12.09 15.20 1.55
CA SER A 123 -13.31 14.93 2.28
C SER A 123 -13.61 13.43 2.35
N THR A 124 -14.10 12.98 3.48
CA THR A 124 -14.69 11.65 3.62
C THR A 124 -16.16 11.68 3.16
N TRP A 125 -16.71 10.51 2.80
CA TRP A 125 -18.14 10.41 2.44
C TRP A 125 -19.07 10.94 3.55
N HIS A 126 -18.70 10.76 4.81
CA HIS A 126 -19.52 11.16 5.96
C HIS A 126 -19.58 12.68 6.17
N GLU A 127 -18.59 13.42 5.65
CA GLU A 127 -18.53 14.88 5.72
C GLU A 127 -19.33 15.58 4.59
N LEU A 128 -19.82 14.80 3.62
CA LEU A 128 -20.63 15.32 2.51
C LEU A 128 -22.04 15.67 3.01
N ASP A 129 -22.59 16.78 2.52
CA ASP A 129 -24.00 17.11 2.66
C ASP A 129 -24.88 16.28 1.72
N ASP A 130 -26.18 16.51 1.75
CA ASP A 130 -27.14 15.71 0.99
C ASP A 130 -27.04 16.00 -0.52
N ASP A 131 -26.78 17.26 -0.93
CA ASP A 131 -26.63 17.65 -2.34
C ASP A 131 -25.33 17.03 -2.91
N ASP A 132 -24.23 17.06 -2.15
CA ASP A 132 -22.97 16.43 -2.53
C ASP A 132 -23.12 14.91 -2.69
N ARG A 133 -23.83 14.27 -1.77
CA ARG A 133 -24.09 12.82 -1.83
C ARG A 133 -24.95 12.45 -3.02
N GLU A 134 -25.97 13.23 -3.32
CA GLU A 134 -26.80 13.01 -4.50
C GLU A 134 -25.97 13.12 -5.78
N TRP A 135 -25.14 14.15 -5.87
CA TRP A 135 -24.25 14.34 -7.01
C TRP A 135 -23.23 13.21 -7.15
N ALA A 136 -22.54 12.84 -6.06
CA ALA A 136 -21.55 11.77 -6.06
C ALA A 136 -22.17 10.39 -6.35
N THR A 137 -23.42 10.16 -5.92
CA THR A 137 -24.20 8.97 -6.27
C THR A 137 -24.52 8.92 -7.77
N ALA A 138 -24.88 10.06 -8.36
CA ALA A 138 -25.07 10.14 -9.80
C ALA A 138 -23.79 9.87 -10.58
N GLU A 139 -22.64 10.43 -10.16
CA GLU A 139 -21.32 10.13 -10.72
C GLU A 139 -20.97 8.64 -10.57
N PHE A 140 -21.23 8.04 -9.40
CA PHE A 140 -21.05 6.61 -9.19
C PHE A 140 -21.81 5.78 -10.21
N ARG A 141 -23.13 5.99 -10.35
CA ARG A 141 -23.98 5.18 -11.24
C ARG A 141 -23.64 5.37 -12.72
N ASN A 142 -23.30 6.60 -13.12
CA ASN A 142 -23.07 6.91 -14.53
C ASN A 142 -21.65 6.57 -15.02
N ARG A 143 -20.63 6.67 -14.17
CA ARG A 143 -19.22 6.58 -14.60
C ARG A 143 -18.42 5.53 -13.88
N ILE A 144 -18.70 5.26 -12.59
CA ILE A 144 -17.89 4.35 -11.78
C ILE A 144 -18.48 2.93 -11.85
N PHE A 145 -19.75 2.76 -11.53
CA PHE A 145 -20.44 1.48 -11.52
C PHE A 145 -20.24 0.64 -12.79
N PRO A 146 -20.36 1.19 -14.03
CA PRO A 146 -20.23 0.40 -15.25
C PRO A 146 -18.87 -0.25 -15.49
N VAL A 147 -17.82 0.22 -14.80
CA VAL A 147 -16.44 -0.30 -14.93
C VAL A 147 -16.00 -1.17 -13.74
N LEU A 148 -16.90 -1.35 -12.76
CA LEU A 148 -16.62 -2.20 -11.60
C LEU A 148 -16.94 -3.67 -11.91
N THR A 149 -16.05 -4.55 -11.46
CA THR A 149 -16.25 -6.01 -11.57
C THR A 149 -16.05 -6.64 -10.19
N PRO A 150 -17.13 -6.80 -9.41
CA PRO A 150 -17.07 -7.53 -8.15
C PRO A 150 -16.76 -9.01 -8.39
N LEU A 151 -15.87 -9.59 -7.59
CA LEU A 151 -15.50 -11.00 -7.63
C LEU A 151 -15.77 -11.63 -6.26
N ALA A 152 -16.70 -12.55 -6.19
CA ALA A 152 -16.95 -13.33 -4.97
C ALA A 152 -16.06 -14.57 -4.93
N VAL A 153 -15.59 -14.92 -3.73
CA VAL A 153 -14.81 -16.13 -3.48
C VAL A 153 -15.74 -17.20 -2.94
N ASP A 154 -15.80 -18.33 -3.64
CA ASP A 154 -16.57 -19.52 -3.22
C ASP A 154 -15.79 -20.79 -3.65
N PRO A 155 -16.27 -22.02 -3.28
CA PRO A 155 -15.58 -23.26 -3.66
C PRO A 155 -15.39 -23.48 -5.16
N GLY A 156 -16.20 -22.84 -6.01
CA GLY A 156 -16.08 -22.89 -7.47
C GLY A 156 -15.23 -21.74 -8.05
N HIS A 157 -14.98 -20.70 -7.26
CA HIS A 157 -14.22 -19.52 -7.65
C HIS A 157 -13.17 -19.24 -6.58
N PRO A 158 -11.93 -19.70 -6.76
CA PRO A 158 -10.85 -19.51 -5.79
C PRO A 158 -10.51 -18.05 -5.60
N PHE A 159 -9.72 -17.74 -4.57
CA PHE A 159 -9.32 -16.39 -4.26
C PHE A 159 -8.62 -15.76 -5.48
N PRO A 160 -9.10 -14.61 -5.99
CA PRO A 160 -8.57 -14.03 -7.21
C PRO A 160 -7.14 -13.50 -7.00
N TYR A 161 -6.34 -13.56 -8.05
CA TYR A 161 -5.03 -12.92 -8.06
C TYR A 161 -5.17 -11.42 -7.81
N ILE A 162 -4.40 -10.90 -6.85
CA ILE A 162 -4.34 -9.47 -6.55
C ILE A 162 -3.07 -8.89 -7.16
N SER A 163 -3.23 -8.04 -8.17
CA SER A 163 -2.09 -7.35 -8.80
C SER A 163 -1.31 -6.51 -7.79
N SER A 164 0.03 -6.53 -7.87
CA SER A 164 0.88 -5.74 -6.98
C SER A 164 0.47 -4.27 -6.99
N LEU A 165 0.43 -3.66 -5.82
CA LEU A 165 0.10 -2.25 -5.57
C LEU A 165 -1.31 -1.80 -6.00
N SER A 166 -2.16 -2.70 -6.51
CA SER A 166 -3.54 -2.34 -6.83
C SER A 166 -4.37 -2.11 -5.56
N LEU A 167 -5.17 -1.05 -5.56
CA LEU A 167 -6.12 -0.78 -4.49
C LEU A 167 -7.40 -1.58 -4.70
N ASN A 168 -7.89 -2.20 -3.64
CA ASN A 168 -9.06 -3.05 -3.66
C ASN A 168 -9.91 -2.81 -2.41
N LEU A 169 -11.19 -3.11 -2.49
CA LEU A 169 -12.07 -3.28 -1.35
C LEU A 169 -12.29 -4.79 -1.12
N GLY A 170 -11.94 -5.27 0.07
CA GLY A 170 -12.37 -6.56 0.57
C GLY A 170 -13.73 -6.39 1.23
N VAL A 171 -14.69 -7.22 0.89
CA VAL A 171 -16.08 -7.09 1.33
C VAL A 171 -16.54 -8.43 1.89
N ILE A 172 -17.17 -8.41 3.05
CA ILE A 172 -17.85 -9.57 3.62
C ILE A 172 -19.35 -9.42 3.33
N VAL A 173 -19.87 -10.30 2.49
CA VAL A 173 -21.29 -10.34 2.15
C VAL A 173 -21.96 -11.56 2.78
N ARG A 174 -23.25 -11.45 3.09
CA ARG A 174 -24.07 -12.53 3.61
C ARG A 174 -25.29 -12.72 2.73
N ASP A 175 -25.58 -13.96 2.35
CA ASP A 175 -26.83 -14.34 1.74
C ASP A 175 -27.92 -14.43 2.85
N PRO A 176 -28.94 -13.57 2.86
CA PRO A 176 -29.96 -13.55 3.89
C PRO A 176 -30.84 -14.82 3.88
N THR A 177 -30.84 -15.59 2.78
CA THR A 177 -31.66 -16.82 2.64
C THR A 177 -30.97 -18.03 3.27
N THR A 178 -29.65 -18.15 3.07
CA THR A 178 -28.84 -19.29 3.50
C THR A 178 -27.96 -18.99 4.71
N ASP A 179 -27.88 -17.75 5.15
CA ASP A 179 -26.97 -17.22 6.18
C ASP A 179 -25.47 -17.47 5.88
N LEU A 180 -25.14 -17.82 4.64
CA LEU A 180 -23.77 -18.05 4.23
C LEU A 180 -23.04 -16.73 4.05
N ARG A 181 -21.87 -16.62 4.69
CA ARG A 181 -20.96 -15.48 4.52
C ARG A 181 -19.93 -15.82 3.46
N ARG A 182 -19.60 -14.84 2.62
CA ARG A 182 -18.59 -14.95 1.57
C ARG A 182 -17.71 -13.72 1.57
N PHE A 183 -16.45 -13.92 1.22
CA PHE A 183 -15.56 -12.82 0.88
C PHE A 183 -15.78 -12.44 -0.58
N ALA A 184 -15.81 -11.16 -0.85
CA ALA A 184 -15.81 -10.60 -2.19
C ALA A 184 -14.73 -9.54 -2.31
N ARG A 185 -14.25 -9.35 -3.52
CA ARG A 185 -13.27 -8.30 -3.85
C ARG A 185 -13.85 -7.38 -4.89
N VAL A 186 -13.67 -6.07 -4.69
CA VAL A 186 -13.93 -5.03 -5.69
C VAL A 186 -12.61 -4.30 -5.95
N LYS A 187 -12.07 -4.41 -7.17
CA LYS A 187 -10.88 -3.65 -7.55
C LYS A 187 -11.26 -2.21 -7.79
N VAL A 188 -10.51 -1.28 -7.19
CA VAL A 188 -10.64 0.15 -7.49
C VAL A 188 -9.98 0.41 -8.86
N PRO A 189 -10.73 0.89 -9.88
CA PRO A 189 -10.23 1.00 -11.23
C PRO A 189 -9.15 2.06 -11.35
N SER A 190 -7.96 1.70 -11.82
CA SER A 190 -6.87 2.66 -12.09
C SER A 190 -7.12 3.52 -13.35
N LEU A 191 -8.11 3.15 -14.16
CA LEU A 191 -8.53 3.93 -15.34
C LEU A 191 -9.29 5.20 -14.96
N LEU A 192 -9.92 5.23 -13.79
CA LEU A 192 -10.62 6.39 -13.26
C LEU A 192 -9.68 7.27 -12.43
N PRO A 193 -9.97 8.58 -12.31
CA PRO A 193 -9.26 9.46 -11.39
C PRO A 193 -9.30 8.91 -9.95
N ARG A 194 -8.20 9.11 -9.22
CA ARG A 194 -8.07 8.64 -7.83
C ARG A 194 -9.07 9.28 -6.87
N PHE A 195 -9.49 10.50 -7.21
CA PHE A 195 -10.45 11.28 -6.43
C PHE A 195 -11.65 11.69 -7.28
N VAL A 196 -12.80 11.69 -6.68
CA VAL A 196 -14.02 12.32 -7.22
C VAL A 196 -14.00 13.76 -6.74
N VAL A 197 -13.95 14.72 -7.68
CA VAL A 197 -13.94 16.16 -7.40
C VAL A 197 -15.37 16.65 -7.32
N LEU A 198 -15.75 17.25 -6.21
CA LEU A 198 -17.11 17.78 -6.02
C LEU A 198 -17.35 19.02 -6.90
N PRO A 199 -18.62 19.46 -7.08
CA PRO A 199 -18.96 20.56 -7.98
C PRO A 199 -18.31 21.90 -7.65
N ASP A 200 -17.89 22.12 -6.40
CA ASP A 200 -17.15 23.32 -5.97
C ASP A 200 -15.71 23.39 -6.53
N GLY A 201 -15.15 22.24 -6.96
CA GLY A 201 -13.79 22.15 -7.48
C GLY A 201 -12.70 22.15 -6.39
N GLU A 202 -13.05 22.23 -5.11
CA GLU A 202 -12.16 22.34 -3.97
C GLU A 202 -12.11 21.09 -3.11
N ARG A 203 -13.21 20.31 -3.07
CA ARG A 203 -13.32 19.09 -2.26
C ARG A 203 -13.12 17.84 -3.11
N PHE A 204 -12.32 16.92 -2.55
CA PHE A 204 -11.83 15.71 -3.21
C PHE A 204 -12.17 14.47 -2.37
N VAL A 205 -13.05 13.61 -2.87
CA VAL A 205 -13.45 12.37 -2.19
C VAL A 205 -12.67 11.19 -2.78
N PRO A 206 -11.98 10.37 -1.95
CA PRO A 206 -11.30 9.17 -2.45
C PRO A 206 -12.26 8.23 -3.16
N LEU A 207 -11.87 7.75 -4.35
CA LEU A 207 -12.72 6.90 -5.20
C LEU A 207 -13.22 5.65 -4.47
N GLU A 208 -12.37 5.01 -3.65
CA GLU A 208 -12.75 3.83 -2.85
C GLU A 208 -13.82 4.14 -1.81
N GLN A 209 -13.92 5.37 -1.29
CA GLN A 209 -14.98 5.72 -0.35
C GLN A 209 -16.33 5.85 -1.06
N VAL A 210 -16.34 6.42 -2.27
CA VAL A 210 -17.54 6.48 -3.10
C VAL A 210 -18.01 5.07 -3.46
N ILE A 211 -17.09 4.18 -3.86
CA ILE A 211 -17.42 2.77 -4.16
C ILE A 211 -17.92 2.06 -2.90
N ALA A 212 -17.25 2.22 -1.77
CA ALA A 212 -17.59 1.57 -0.51
C ALA A 212 -19.00 1.92 -0.03
N HIS A 213 -19.43 3.15 -0.24
CA HIS A 213 -20.78 3.58 0.14
C HIS A 213 -21.89 2.96 -0.73
N HIS A 214 -21.57 2.51 -1.94
CA HIS A 214 -22.53 1.92 -2.88
C HIS A 214 -22.32 0.40 -3.06
N LEU A 215 -21.71 -0.27 -2.09
CA LEU A 215 -21.49 -1.72 -2.17
C LEU A 215 -22.79 -2.51 -2.28
N ASP A 216 -23.88 -2.03 -1.70
CA ASP A 216 -25.19 -2.67 -1.79
C ASP A 216 -25.70 -2.75 -3.25
N GLU A 217 -25.37 -1.76 -4.09
CA GLU A 217 -25.70 -1.77 -5.52
C GLU A 217 -24.85 -2.79 -6.31
N LEU A 218 -23.65 -3.12 -5.80
CA LEU A 218 -22.76 -4.10 -6.41
C LEU A 218 -23.08 -5.55 -6.00
N PHE A 219 -23.77 -5.75 -4.87
CA PHE A 219 -24.14 -7.06 -4.34
C PHE A 219 -25.65 -7.18 -4.13
N PRO A 220 -26.46 -7.12 -5.21
CA PRO A 220 -27.91 -7.12 -5.09
C PRO A 220 -28.42 -8.40 -4.42
N GLY A 221 -29.27 -8.24 -3.40
CA GLY A 221 -29.86 -9.36 -2.64
C GLY A 221 -28.92 -9.96 -1.58
N MET A 222 -27.75 -9.39 -1.36
CA MET A 222 -26.83 -9.77 -0.28
C MET A 222 -26.77 -8.66 0.76
N ASP A 223 -26.54 -9.02 2.02
CA ASP A 223 -26.22 -8.05 3.07
C ASP A 223 -24.71 -7.78 3.07
N VAL A 224 -24.29 -6.55 2.94
CA VAL A 224 -22.91 -6.13 3.16
C VAL A 224 -22.68 -6.00 4.65
N LEU A 225 -21.84 -6.87 5.22
CA LEU A 225 -21.59 -6.92 6.67
C LEU A 225 -20.40 -6.06 7.07
N ASP A 226 -19.35 -6.05 6.27
CA ASP A 226 -18.11 -5.34 6.56
C ASP A 226 -17.31 -5.12 5.27
N HIS A 227 -16.46 -4.09 5.25
CA HIS A 227 -15.54 -3.85 4.15
C HIS A 227 -14.28 -3.14 4.64
N ALA A 228 -13.18 -3.35 3.92
CA ALA A 228 -11.93 -2.64 4.15
C ALA A 228 -11.18 -2.41 2.85
N ALA A 229 -10.55 -1.25 2.73
CA ALA A 229 -9.60 -0.99 1.65
C ALA A 229 -8.30 -1.72 1.93
N PHE A 230 -7.72 -2.37 0.92
CA PHE A 230 -6.43 -3.03 1.05
C PHE A 230 -5.62 -2.95 -0.24
N ARG A 231 -4.31 -3.09 -0.07
CA ARG A 231 -3.32 -3.16 -1.13
C ARG A 231 -2.31 -4.23 -0.77
N VAL A 232 -1.82 -5.00 -1.72
CA VAL A 232 -0.75 -5.99 -1.51
C VAL A 232 0.51 -5.56 -2.24
N THR A 233 1.66 -5.79 -1.62
CA THR A 233 2.97 -5.65 -2.24
C THR A 233 3.49 -7.05 -2.54
N ARG A 234 3.82 -7.35 -3.81
CA ARG A 234 4.36 -8.62 -4.26
C ARG A 234 5.81 -8.49 -4.66
N ASN A 235 6.51 -9.61 -4.73
CA ASN A 235 7.84 -9.68 -5.33
C ASN A 235 7.80 -9.12 -6.77
N ALA A 236 8.79 -8.30 -7.13
CA ALA A 236 8.92 -7.80 -8.50
C ALA A 236 9.40 -8.88 -9.48
N ASP A 237 10.06 -9.93 -8.99
CA ASP A 237 10.42 -11.09 -9.79
C ASP A 237 9.15 -11.91 -10.06
N LEU A 238 8.68 -11.88 -11.30
CA LEU A 238 7.57 -12.70 -11.76
C LEU A 238 8.02 -14.17 -11.81
N THR A 239 7.75 -14.92 -10.75
CA THR A 239 7.58 -16.36 -10.88
C THR A 239 6.17 -16.57 -11.45
N VAL A 240 6.09 -16.82 -12.75
CA VAL A 240 4.86 -17.27 -13.40
C VAL A 240 4.66 -18.71 -12.96
N GLU A 241 3.80 -18.95 -11.96
CA GLU A 241 3.27 -20.29 -11.74
C GLU A 241 2.27 -20.58 -12.84
N GLU A 242 2.27 -21.80 -13.39
CA GLU A 242 1.40 -22.19 -14.52
C GLU A 242 -0.10 -21.93 -14.27
N GLU A 243 -0.54 -21.90 -13.00
CA GLU A 243 -1.89 -21.55 -12.60
C GLU A 243 -2.24 -20.05 -12.76
N GLU A 244 -1.24 -19.17 -12.85
CA GLU A 244 -1.44 -17.73 -13.08
C GLU A 244 -1.43 -17.36 -14.57
N ALA A 245 -0.98 -18.26 -15.44
CA ALA A 245 -0.89 -18.01 -16.88
C ALA A 245 -2.26 -18.02 -17.60
N ASP A 246 -3.25 -18.73 -17.06
CA ASP A 246 -4.59 -18.81 -17.64
C ASP A 246 -5.40 -17.49 -17.44
N ASP A 247 -5.00 -16.63 -16.50
CA ASP A 247 -5.65 -15.35 -16.25
C ASP A 247 -5.06 -14.18 -17.10
N LEU A 248 -4.04 -14.47 -17.93
CA LEU A 248 -3.35 -13.48 -18.78
C LEU A 248 -3.78 -13.55 -20.27
N LEU A 249 -4.70 -14.43 -20.62
CA LEU A 249 -5.28 -14.58 -21.97
C LEU A 249 -6.70 -14.09 -22.01
#